data_03feee4d3b32dd946ffdb13b39ab7e3b
#
_entry.id   03feee4d3b32dd946ffdb13b39ab7e3b
#
_cell.length_a   1.000
_cell.length_b   1.000
_cell.length_c   1.000
_cell.angle_alpha   90.00
_cell.angle_beta   90.00
_cell.angle_gamma   90.00
#
_symmetry.space_group_name_H-M   'P 1'
#
loop_
_entity.id
_entity.type
_entity.pdbx_description
1 polymer ?
#
loop_
_entity_poly.entity_id
_entity_poly.type
_entity_poly.pdbx_seq_one_letter_code
_entity_poly.pdbx_strand_id
1 'polypeptide(L)'
;LSACTLGPLNLLYCGNYYFQYFPLRSFFPISLLFLISIHYATKSRKAKHIIAAVAWASIALALFCNFESGIICIIVFAGYVILQKAYLYTFGDPKIWKTIFAQIFCAIVSILIFICTVQLITYLRSGQALGINELFFGILAFEGTGFYMLPISFGLWIVYIIVLVYALYSALPKLKSERVGEKQIADTRISTALFVLAIYGFCAFSYFVGRSYSTNIYTLLFITLSLIHI
;
A
#
# COMPACT_ATOMS: atom_id res chain seq x y z
N LEU A 1 -10.15 1.66 -12.49
CA LEU A 1 -11.07 2.46 -13.32
C LEU A 1 -11.76 3.55 -12.49
N SER A 2 -12.32 3.22 -11.31
CA SER A 2 -13.03 4.19 -10.45
C SER A 2 -12.15 5.34 -9.94
N ALA A 3 -10.88 5.10 -9.63
CA ALA A 3 -9.99 6.15 -9.14
C ALA A 3 -9.58 7.15 -10.23
N CYS A 4 -9.48 6.70 -11.48
CA CYS A 4 -9.24 7.59 -12.62
C CYS A 4 -10.49 8.40 -12.98
N THR A 5 -11.69 7.86 -12.75
CA THR A 5 -12.94 8.55 -13.03
C THR A 5 -13.40 9.45 -11.89
N LEU A 6 -13.07 9.11 -10.63
CA LEU A 6 -13.33 9.98 -9.48
C LEU A 6 -12.37 11.17 -9.39
N GLY A 7 -11.19 11.11 -10.01
CA GLY A 7 -10.25 12.22 -10.07
C GLY A 7 -10.87 13.50 -10.64
N PRO A 8 -11.52 13.47 -11.83
CA PRO A 8 -12.21 14.62 -12.38
C PRO A 8 -13.41 15.10 -11.56
N LEU A 9 -14.16 14.17 -10.94
CA LEU A 9 -15.27 14.52 -10.05
C LEU A 9 -14.80 15.17 -8.76
N ASN A 10 -13.68 14.73 -8.19
CA ASN A 10 -13.05 15.40 -7.05
C ASN A 10 -12.51 16.78 -7.41
N LEU A 11 -11.98 16.97 -8.61
CA LEU A 11 -11.57 18.29 -9.12
C LEU A 11 -12.74 19.27 -9.21
N LEU A 12 -13.90 18.80 -9.64
CA LEU A 12 -15.13 19.62 -9.72
C LEU A 12 -15.71 19.92 -8.32
N TYR A 13 -15.56 19.01 -7.36
CA TYR A 13 -16.18 19.13 -6.04
C TYR A 13 -15.30 19.81 -4.98
N CYS A 14 -13.99 19.62 -5.03
CA CYS A 14 -13.07 20.05 -3.97
C CYS A 14 -12.18 21.23 -4.37
N GLY A 15 -12.33 21.79 -5.57
CA GLY A 15 -11.49 22.89 -6.07
C GLY A 15 -10.04 22.46 -6.32
N ASN A 16 -9.23 23.41 -6.78
CA ASN A 16 -7.86 23.21 -7.25
C ASN A 16 -6.85 22.69 -6.20
N TYR A 17 -7.24 22.62 -4.93
CA TYR A 17 -6.32 22.28 -3.83
C TYR A 17 -5.85 20.82 -3.87
N TYR A 18 -6.58 19.90 -4.49
CA TYR A 18 -6.30 18.46 -4.48
C TYR A 18 -5.67 17.93 -5.76
N PHE A 19 -5.52 18.76 -6.79
CA PHE A 19 -4.90 18.37 -8.05
C PHE A 19 -3.46 17.84 -7.87
N GLN A 20 -2.73 18.37 -6.93
CA GLN A 20 -1.33 17.98 -6.67
C GLN A 20 -1.18 16.59 -6.05
N TYR A 21 -2.22 16.07 -5.40
CA TYR A 21 -2.10 14.87 -4.59
C TYR A 21 -2.66 13.63 -5.26
N PHE A 22 -3.70 13.76 -6.05
CA PHE A 22 -4.51 12.64 -6.49
C PHE A 22 -3.82 11.72 -7.50
N PRO A 23 -3.26 12.16 -8.62
CA PRO A 23 -2.69 11.25 -9.62
C PRO A 23 -1.45 10.53 -9.08
N LEU A 24 -0.53 11.22 -8.41
CA LEU A 24 0.74 10.63 -7.98
C LEU A 24 0.59 9.72 -6.76
N ARG A 25 -0.29 10.05 -5.81
CA ARG A 25 -0.51 9.24 -4.61
C ARG A 25 -1.25 7.95 -4.88
N SER A 26 -2.20 7.96 -5.80
CA SER A 26 -3.07 6.82 -6.08
C SER A 26 -2.56 5.93 -7.21
N PHE A 27 -1.81 6.49 -8.15
CA PHE A 27 -1.36 5.77 -9.34
C PHE A 27 -0.53 4.53 -8.99
N PHE A 28 0.51 4.67 -8.17
CA PHE A 28 1.38 3.54 -7.82
C PHE A 28 0.69 2.48 -6.96
N PRO A 29 -0.05 2.83 -5.89
CA PRO A 29 -0.82 1.84 -5.16
C PRO A 29 -1.82 1.07 -6.02
N ILE A 30 -2.56 1.74 -6.90
CA ILE A 30 -3.51 1.08 -7.81
C ILE A 30 -2.79 0.18 -8.82
N SER A 31 -1.70 0.67 -9.41
CA SER A 31 -0.86 -0.12 -10.31
C SER A 31 -0.30 -1.36 -9.61
N LEU A 32 0.08 -1.23 -8.34
CA LEU A 32 0.55 -2.34 -7.53
C LEU A 32 -0.56 -3.37 -7.26
N LEU A 33 -1.78 -2.95 -6.94
CA LEU A 33 -2.91 -3.85 -6.78
C LEU A 33 -3.19 -4.63 -8.08
N PHE A 34 -3.03 -3.98 -9.22
CA PHE A 34 -3.13 -4.64 -10.53
C PHE A 34 -2.00 -5.67 -10.74
N LEU A 35 -0.75 -5.32 -10.42
CA LEU A 35 0.39 -6.23 -10.49
C LEU A 35 0.22 -7.42 -9.54
N ILE A 36 -0.30 -7.22 -8.34
CA ILE A 36 -0.64 -8.27 -7.39
C ILE A 36 -1.67 -9.23 -8.00
N SER A 37 -2.70 -8.69 -8.65
CA SER A 37 -3.74 -9.50 -9.30
C SER A 37 -3.17 -10.36 -10.43
N ILE A 38 -2.29 -9.79 -11.27
CA ILE A 38 -1.60 -10.53 -12.34
C ILE A 38 -0.65 -11.58 -11.74
N HIS A 39 0.13 -11.21 -10.71
CA HIS A 39 1.03 -12.15 -10.03
C HIS A 39 0.26 -13.34 -9.45
N TYR A 40 -0.90 -13.07 -8.84
CA TYR A 40 -1.76 -14.11 -8.29
C TYR A 40 -2.30 -15.05 -9.38
N ALA A 41 -2.79 -14.50 -10.49
CA ALA A 41 -3.33 -15.27 -11.60
C ALA A 41 -2.28 -16.07 -12.39
N THR A 42 -1.02 -15.66 -12.35
CA THR A 42 0.07 -16.27 -13.10
C THR A 42 0.44 -17.65 -12.53
N LYS A 43 0.50 -18.68 -13.40
CA LYS A 43 0.90 -20.06 -13.01
C LYS A 43 2.42 -20.26 -13.15
N SER A 44 3.06 -19.61 -14.11
CA SER A 44 4.49 -19.79 -14.38
C SER A 44 5.35 -19.16 -13.28
N ARG A 45 6.25 -19.97 -12.70
CA ARG A 45 7.19 -19.50 -11.66
C ARG A 45 8.12 -18.40 -12.17
N LYS A 46 8.61 -18.53 -13.40
CA LYS A 46 9.49 -17.49 -14.02
C LYS A 46 8.74 -16.17 -14.17
N ALA A 47 7.51 -16.21 -14.70
CA ALA A 47 6.69 -15.02 -14.86
C ALA A 47 6.34 -14.36 -13.51
N LYS A 48 6.08 -15.15 -12.46
CA LYS A 48 5.89 -14.61 -11.09
C LYS A 48 7.11 -13.81 -10.62
N HIS A 49 8.32 -14.32 -10.82
CA HIS A 49 9.53 -13.59 -10.43
C HIS A 49 9.69 -12.28 -11.22
N ILE A 50 9.39 -12.29 -12.52
CA ILE A 50 9.43 -11.08 -13.35
C ILE A 50 8.41 -10.05 -12.83
N ILE A 51 7.15 -10.47 -12.59
CA ILE A 51 6.11 -9.57 -12.08
C ILE A 51 6.50 -9.02 -10.69
N ALA A 52 7.08 -9.85 -9.82
CA ALA A 52 7.57 -9.40 -8.53
C ALA A 52 8.71 -8.37 -8.66
N ALA A 53 9.64 -8.57 -9.61
CA ALA A 53 10.68 -7.59 -9.89
C ALA A 53 10.11 -6.27 -10.41
N VAL A 54 9.11 -6.33 -11.32
CA VAL A 54 8.40 -5.14 -11.79
C VAL A 54 7.65 -4.44 -10.65
N ALA A 55 7.04 -5.20 -9.74
CA ALA A 55 6.37 -4.62 -8.58
C ALA A 55 7.37 -3.88 -7.67
N TRP A 56 8.53 -4.46 -7.38
CA TRP A 56 9.57 -3.80 -6.60
C TRP A 56 10.16 -2.57 -7.30
N ALA A 57 10.34 -2.61 -8.63
CA ALA A 57 10.73 -1.44 -9.41
C ALA A 57 9.68 -0.33 -9.34
N SER A 58 8.40 -0.68 -9.45
CA SER A 58 7.28 0.26 -9.28
C SER A 58 7.22 0.87 -7.87
N ILE A 59 7.56 0.09 -6.84
CA ILE A 59 7.67 0.57 -5.46
C ILE A 59 8.81 1.59 -5.31
N ALA A 60 9.97 1.32 -5.90
CA ALA A 60 11.08 2.27 -5.90
C ALA A 60 10.70 3.60 -6.59
N LEU A 61 9.98 3.54 -7.71
CA LEU A 61 9.43 4.73 -8.36
C LEU A 61 8.36 5.43 -7.51
N ALA A 62 7.53 4.66 -6.81
CA ALA A 62 6.53 5.21 -5.89
C ALA A 62 7.18 6.01 -4.77
N LEU A 63 8.25 5.48 -4.15
CA LEU A 63 9.04 6.19 -3.13
C LEU A 63 9.57 7.53 -3.65
N PHE A 64 10.04 7.55 -4.89
CA PHE A 64 10.55 8.76 -5.52
C PHE A 64 9.46 9.80 -5.80
N CYS A 65 8.29 9.36 -6.27
CA CYS A 65 7.18 10.27 -6.58
C CYS A 65 6.43 10.75 -5.34
N ASN A 66 6.23 9.87 -4.36
CA ASN A 66 5.60 10.16 -3.08
C ASN A 66 6.02 9.12 -2.05
N PHE A 67 6.85 9.52 -1.11
CA PHE A 67 7.45 8.63 -0.11
C PHE A 67 6.40 7.84 0.69
N GLU A 68 5.32 8.50 1.14
CA GLU A 68 4.23 7.84 1.90
C GLU A 68 3.58 6.72 1.07
N SER A 69 3.24 7.01 -0.19
CA SER A 69 2.67 6.00 -1.10
C SER A 69 3.62 4.85 -1.37
N GLY A 70 4.92 5.12 -1.46
CA GLY A 70 5.95 4.10 -1.60
C GLY A 70 6.03 3.18 -0.39
N ILE A 71 5.98 3.72 0.83
CA ILE A 71 5.94 2.91 2.07
C ILE A 71 4.67 2.06 2.12
N ILE A 72 3.52 2.61 1.78
CA ILE A 72 2.27 1.85 1.67
C ILE A 72 2.43 0.69 0.70
N CYS A 73 3.00 0.93 -0.48
CA CYS A 73 3.26 -0.10 -1.48
C CYS A 73 4.19 -1.20 -0.96
N ILE A 74 5.25 -0.86 -0.21
CA ILE A 74 6.15 -1.84 0.43
C ILE A 74 5.35 -2.76 1.36
N ILE A 75 4.57 -2.18 2.28
CA ILE A 75 3.81 -2.94 3.28
C ILE A 75 2.80 -3.85 2.61
N VAL A 76 2.04 -3.34 1.63
CA VAL A 76 1.02 -4.10 0.91
C VAL A 76 1.63 -5.25 0.13
N PHE A 77 2.70 -5.02 -0.62
CA PHE A 77 3.32 -6.06 -1.45
C PHE A 77 4.03 -7.12 -0.61
N ALA A 78 4.81 -6.70 0.39
CA ALA A 78 5.47 -7.62 1.31
C ALA A 78 4.44 -8.46 2.08
N GLY A 79 3.38 -7.84 2.61
CA GLY A 79 2.28 -8.51 3.28
C GLY A 79 1.60 -9.54 2.39
N TYR A 80 1.33 -9.18 1.13
CA TYR A 80 0.78 -10.10 0.13
C TYR A 80 1.68 -11.33 -0.10
N VAL A 81 2.98 -11.13 -0.32
CA VAL A 81 3.92 -12.23 -0.59
C VAL A 81 4.07 -13.14 0.62
N ILE A 82 4.14 -12.56 1.83
CA ILE A 82 4.18 -13.32 3.09
C ILE A 82 2.90 -14.13 3.27
N LEU A 83 1.73 -13.52 3.04
CA LEU A 83 0.44 -14.21 3.12
C LEU A 83 0.37 -15.40 2.16
N GLN A 84 0.80 -15.23 0.90
CA GLN A 84 0.85 -16.32 -0.06
C GLN A 84 1.69 -17.53 0.43
N LYS A 85 2.76 -17.25 1.18
CA LYS A 85 3.57 -18.31 1.80
C LYS A 85 2.93 -18.89 3.05
N ALA A 86 2.25 -18.06 3.84
CA ALA A 86 1.52 -18.51 5.03
C ALA A 86 0.34 -19.44 4.69
N TYR A 87 -0.24 -19.34 3.50
CA TYR A 87 -1.22 -20.33 3.02
C TYR A 87 -0.61 -21.68 2.65
N LEU A 88 0.68 -21.72 2.30
CA LEU A 88 1.37 -22.93 1.85
C LEU A 88 2.16 -23.63 2.97
N TYR A 89 2.57 -22.89 3.98
CA TYR A 89 3.47 -23.35 5.03
C TYR A 89 2.98 -22.90 6.41
N THR A 90 3.27 -23.68 7.44
CA THR A 90 3.02 -23.28 8.82
C THR A 90 4.03 -22.23 9.27
N PHE A 91 3.67 -21.40 10.24
CA PHE A 91 4.56 -20.34 10.76
C PHE A 91 5.90 -20.83 11.33
N GLY A 92 6.01 -22.12 11.66
CA GLY A 92 7.27 -22.77 12.07
C GLY A 92 8.19 -23.14 10.91
N ASP A 93 7.73 -23.11 9.65
CA ASP A 93 8.54 -23.50 8.50
C ASP A 93 9.60 -22.42 8.20
N PRO A 94 10.90 -22.80 8.09
CA PRO A 94 11.97 -21.87 7.77
C PRO A 94 11.78 -21.15 6.41
N LYS A 95 10.95 -21.69 5.53
CA LYS A 95 10.63 -21.03 4.24
C LYS A 95 9.85 -19.73 4.42
N ILE A 96 9.01 -19.62 5.45
CA ILE A 96 8.32 -18.35 5.77
C ILE A 96 9.34 -17.31 6.20
N TRP A 97 10.24 -17.65 7.10
CA TRP A 97 11.27 -16.73 7.58
C TRP A 97 12.19 -16.27 6.46
N LYS A 98 12.62 -17.18 5.57
CA LYS A 98 13.38 -16.81 4.36
C LYS A 98 12.61 -15.80 3.49
N THR A 99 11.29 -15.98 3.36
CA THR A 99 10.46 -15.04 2.59
C THR A 99 10.38 -13.69 3.29
N ILE A 100 10.16 -13.65 4.60
CA ILE A 100 10.11 -12.42 5.39
C ILE A 100 11.44 -11.64 5.23
N PHE A 101 12.59 -12.31 5.46
CA PHE A 101 13.89 -11.69 5.29
C PHE A 101 14.12 -11.18 3.85
N ALA A 102 13.70 -11.93 2.83
CA ALA A 102 13.80 -11.49 1.45
C ALA A 102 12.96 -10.23 1.19
N GLN A 103 11.74 -10.14 1.73
CA GLN A 103 10.89 -8.95 1.57
C GLN A 103 11.48 -7.74 2.32
N ILE A 104 12.01 -7.93 3.53
CA ILE A 104 12.71 -6.88 4.29
C ILE A 104 13.94 -6.39 3.50
N PHE A 105 14.72 -7.32 2.95
CA PHE A 105 15.87 -6.97 2.12
C PHE A 105 15.47 -6.15 0.89
N CYS A 106 14.46 -6.57 0.15
CA CYS A 106 13.94 -5.82 -1.00
C CYS A 106 13.44 -4.42 -0.59
N ALA A 107 12.76 -4.30 0.55
CA ALA A 107 12.30 -3.02 1.08
C ALA A 107 13.48 -2.08 1.38
N ILE A 108 14.51 -2.58 2.08
CA ILE A 108 15.73 -1.83 2.37
C ILE A 108 16.42 -1.37 1.07
N VAL A 109 16.58 -2.28 0.10
CA VAL A 109 17.18 -1.95 -1.19
C VAL A 109 16.38 -0.87 -1.92
N SER A 110 15.05 -0.95 -1.92
CA SER A 110 14.20 0.07 -2.55
C SER A 110 14.35 1.44 -1.89
N ILE A 111 14.42 1.49 -0.56
CA ILE A 111 14.66 2.74 0.19
C ILE A 111 16.06 3.29 -0.09
N LEU A 112 17.08 2.44 -0.13
CA LEU A 112 18.45 2.85 -0.47
C LEU A 112 18.53 3.40 -1.89
N ILE A 113 17.89 2.76 -2.87
CA ILE A 113 17.82 3.26 -4.25
C ILE A 113 17.16 4.65 -4.26
N PHE A 114 16.06 4.84 -3.51
CA PHE A 114 15.42 6.15 -3.38
C PHE A 114 16.39 7.19 -2.81
N ILE A 115 17.02 6.91 -1.67
CA ILE A 115 17.96 7.83 -1.02
C ILE A 115 19.11 8.18 -1.96
N CYS A 116 19.77 7.18 -2.55
CA CYS A 116 20.90 7.39 -3.46
C CYS A 116 20.49 8.21 -4.71
N THR A 117 19.29 7.94 -5.26
CA THR A 117 18.81 8.67 -6.43
C THR A 117 18.53 10.14 -6.09
N VAL A 118 17.87 10.42 -4.96
CA VAL A 118 17.61 11.79 -4.53
C VAL A 118 18.93 12.53 -4.25
N GLN A 119 19.86 11.88 -3.56
CA GLN A 119 21.19 12.46 -3.28
C GLN A 119 21.96 12.78 -4.57
N LEU A 120 21.97 11.83 -5.52
CA LEU A 120 22.65 12.03 -6.81
C LEU A 120 22.05 13.20 -7.59
N ILE A 121 20.72 13.26 -7.73
CA ILE A 121 20.04 14.34 -8.44
C ILE A 121 20.31 15.67 -7.78
N THR A 122 20.25 15.75 -6.45
CA THR A 122 20.51 16.99 -5.73
C THR A 122 21.97 17.41 -5.90
N TYR A 123 22.91 16.50 -5.77
CA TYR A 123 24.33 16.78 -5.98
C TYR A 123 24.62 17.31 -7.40
N LEU A 124 24.04 16.68 -8.42
CA LEU A 124 24.20 17.10 -9.81
C LEU A 124 23.60 18.49 -10.09
N ARG A 125 22.57 18.90 -9.34
CA ARG A 125 21.88 20.19 -9.53
C ARG A 125 22.46 21.32 -8.68
N SER A 126 22.88 21.04 -7.47
CA SER A 126 23.30 22.07 -6.49
C SER A 126 24.80 21.99 -6.13
N GLY A 127 25.49 20.93 -6.52
CA GLY A 127 26.87 20.65 -6.09
C GLY A 127 27.00 20.24 -4.62
N GLN A 128 25.89 20.07 -3.91
CA GLN A 128 25.85 19.71 -2.49
C GLN A 128 24.96 18.51 -2.26
N ALA A 129 25.37 17.62 -1.33
CA ALA A 129 24.54 16.51 -0.88
C ALA A 129 23.56 17.01 0.20
N LEU A 130 22.33 16.45 0.18
CA LEU A 130 21.34 16.73 1.23
C LEU A 130 21.75 16.08 2.56
N GLY A 131 21.58 16.80 3.65
CA GLY A 131 21.60 16.20 4.98
C GLY A 131 20.43 15.22 5.17
N ILE A 132 20.62 14.22 6.06
CA ILE A 132 19.55 13.25 6.36
C ILE A 132 18.27 13.94 6.85
N ASN A 133 18.42 14.96 7.70
CA ASN A 133 17.30 15.75 8.21
C ASN A 133 16.58 16.52 7.09
N GLU A 134 17.31 17.01 6.11
CA GLU A 134 16.73 17.71 4.95
C GLU A 134 15.98 16.74 4.03
N LEU A 135 16.51 15.52 3.84
CA LEU A 135 15.86 14.48 3.05
C LEU A 135 14.49 14.09 3.64
N PHE A 136 14.40 14.02 4.96
CA PHE A 136 13.17 13.68 5.67
C PHE A 136 12.45 14.89 6.27
N PHE A 137 12.84 16.10 5.90
CA PHE A 137 12.29 17.34 6.46
C PHE A 137 10.76 17.37 6.41
N GLY A 138 10.15 16.94 5.30
CA GLY A 138 8.70 16.90 5.19
C GLY A 138 8.04 16.01 6.26
N ILE A 139 8.63 14.87 6.58
CA ILE A 139 8.13 13.94 7.60
C ILE A 139 8.37 14.51 8.99
N LEU A 140 9.59 14.98 9.27
CA LEU A 140 9.99 15.55 10.57
C LEU A 140 9.22 16.84 10.90
N ALA A 141 8.95 17.67 9.90
CA ALA A 141 8.13 18.87 10.07
C ALA A 141 6.69 18.54 10.45
N PHE A 142 6.13 17.44 9.92
CA PHE A 142 4.79 16.99 10.30
C PHE A 142 4.74 16.41 11.73
N GLU A 143 5.79 15.72 12.15
CA GLU A 143 5.89 15.19 13.50
C GLU A 143 6.01 16.29 14.56
N GLY A 144 6.81 17.32 14.29
CA GLY A 144 7.08 18.42 15.25
C GLY A 144 5.96 19.45 15.39
N THR A 145 5.11 19.62 14.39
CA THR A 145 4.10 20.70 14.37
C THR A 145 2.70 20.26 14.76
N GLY A 146 2.47 18.96 15.05
CA GLY A 146 1.14 18.44 15.35
C GLY A 146 0.14 18.74 14.24
N PHE A 147 0.59 18.70 12.99
CA PHE A 147 -0.05 19.26 11.83
C PHE A 147 -1.47 18.73 11.66
N TYR A 148 -2.46 19.53 12.08
CA TYR A 148 -3.88 19.31 11.89
C TYR A 148 -4.47 18.05 12.55
N MET A 149 -4.05 17.70 13.74
CA MET A 149 -4.90 16.89 14.62
C MET A 149 -6.13 17.71 15.02
N LEU A 150 -6.98 17.98 14.04
CA LEU A 150 -8.32 18.44 14.34
C LEU A 150 -8.97 17.36 15.19
N PRO A 151 -9.73 17.71 16.25
CA PRO A 151 -10.47 16.72 17.01
C PRO A 151 -11.29 15.89 16.03
N ILE A 152 -11.02 14.58 16.01
CA ILE A 152 -11.69 13.66 15.11
C ILE A 152 -13.17 13.64 15.51
N SER A 153 -13.99 14.35 14.78
CA SER A 153 -15.44 14.32 14.97
C SER A 153 -15.97 12.93 14.63
N PHE A 154 -17.03 12.50 15.28
CA PHE A 154 -17.77 11.30 14.90
C PHE A 154 -18.12 11.36 13.43
N GLY A 155 -17.77 10.31 12.66
CA GLY A 155 -17.96 10.35 11.22
C GLY A 155 -17.71 9.02 10.50
N LEU A 156 -17.70 9.07 9.18
CA LEU A 156 -17.56 7.92 8.29
C LEU A 156 -16.27 7.10 8.51
N TRP A 157 -15.26 7.65 9.15
CA TRP A 157 -14.01 6.95 9.47
C TRP A 157 -14.25 5.73 10.37
N ILE A 158 -15.26 5.77 11.26
CA ILE A 158 -15.61 4.63 12.12
C ILE A 158 -16.09 3.47 11.26
N VAL A 159 -17.01 3.75 10.33
CA VAL A 159 -17.51 2.74 9.38
C VAL A 159 -16.36 2.19 8.55
N TYR A 160 -15.47 3.06 8.10
CA TYR A 160 -14.27 2.68 7.35
C TYR A 160 -13.42 1.65 8.13
N ILE A 161 -13.07 1.95 9.39
CA ILE A 161 -12.27 1.05 10.23
C ILE A 161 -13.01 -0.26 10.50
N ILE A 162 -14.33 -0.22 10.78
CA ILE A 162 -15.13 -1.43 11.01
C ILE A 162 -15.05 -2.36 9.79
N VAL A 163 -15.21 -1.83 8.58
CA VAL A 163 -15.13 -2.61 7.34
C VAL A 163 -13.74 -3.21 7.15
N LEU A 164 -12.66 -2.45 7.42
CA LEU A 164 -11.30 -2.96 7.31
C LEU A 164 -11.02 -4.08 8.32
N VAL A 165 -11.44 -3.90 9.58
CA VAL A 165 -11.28 -4.93 10.63
C VAL A 165 -12.06 -6.17 10.26
N TYR A 166 -13.30 -6.03 9.80
CA TYR A 166 -14.13 -7.15 9.35
C TYR A 166 -13.48 -7.90 8.17
N ALA A 167 -12.93 -7.18 7.20
CA ALA A 167 -12.24 -7.78 6.05
C ALA A 167 -11.00 -8.57 6.50
N LEU A 168 -10.18 -8.02 7.41
CA LEU A 168 -9.05 -8.76 7.98
C LEU A 168 -9.51 -9.98 8.75
N TYR A 169 -10.51 -9.85 9.62
CA TYR A 169 -11.06 -10.95 10.39
C TYR A 169 -11.57 -12.06 9.45
N SER A 170 -12.25 -11.70 8.37
CA SER A 170 -12.76 -12.67 7.39
C SER A 170 -11.66 -13.35 6.56
N ALA A 171 -10.50 -12.70 6.40
CA ALA A 171 -9.37 -13.26 5.67
C ALA A 171 -8.53 -14.25 6.52
N LEU A 172 -8.36 -13.99 7.82
CA LEU A 172 -7.45 -14.73 8.70
C LEU A 172 -7.86 -16.17 9.02
N PRO A 173 -9.13 -16.54 9.30
CA PRO A 173 -9.51 -17.91 9.65
C PRO A 173 -9.22 -18.93 8.55
N LYS A 174 -9.22 -18.49 7.30
CA LYS A 174 -8.96 -19.34 6.14
C LYS A 174 -7.49 -19.76 6.01
N LEU A 175 -6.59 -19.12 6.77
CA LEU A 175 -5.19 -19.51 6.91
C LEU A 175 -5.01 -20.86 7.64
N LYS A 176 -6.00 -21.32 8.39
CA LYS A 176 -5.94 -22.55 9.21
C LYS A 176 -6.62 -23.77 8.59
N SER A 177 -7.27 -23.63 7.45
CA SER A 177 -8.01 -24.74 6.83
C SER A 177 -7.06 -25.67 6.07
N GLU A 178 -6.86 -26.88 6.59
CA GLU A 178 -5.94 -27.90 6.05
C GLU A 178 -6.46 -28.67 4.82
N ARG A 179 -7.58 -28.30 4.21
CA ARG A 179 -8.21 -29.14 3.18
C ARG A 179 -8.10 -28.55 1.77
N VAL A 180 -7.47 -29.33 0.91
CA VAL A 180 -7.27 -29.05 -0.52
C VAL A 180 -8.52 -29.46 -1.31
N GLY A 181 -9.20 -28.49 -1.94
CA GLY A 181 -10.31 -28.71 -2.87
C GLY A 181 -10.59 -27.47 -3.71
N GLU A 182 -11.31 -27.62 -4.84
CA GLU A 182 -11.64 -26.49 -5.74
C GLU A 182 -12.34 -25.32 -5.04
N LYS A 183 -13.20 -25.62 -4.07
CA LYS A 183 -13.88 -24.61 -3.24
C LYS A 183 -12.89 -23.79 -2.42
N GLN A 184 -11.77 -24.38 -2.01
CA GLN A 184 -10.71 -23.71 -1.27
C GLN A 184 -9.90 -22.73 -2.12
N ILE A 185 -9.74 -22.98 -3.42
CA ILE A 185 -9.03 -22.09 -4.34
C ILE A 185 -9.81 -20.77 -4.51
N ALA A 186 -11.13 -20.85 -4.68
CA ALA A 186 -11.98 -19.66 -4.75
C ALA A 186 -11.96 -18.86 -3.44
N ASP A 187 -12.08 -19.55 -2.30
CA ASP A 187 -12.02 -18.97 -0.97
C ASP A 187 -10.67 -18.29 -0.68
N THR A 188 -9.57 -18.84 -1.16
CA THR A 188 -8.24 -18.26 -1.01
C THR A 188 -8.08 -16.97 -1.84
N ARG A 189 -8.73 -16.89 -3.01
CA ARG A 189 -8.73 -15.67 -3.84
C ARG A 189 -9.41 -14.52 -3.11
N ILE A 190 -10.62 -14.76 -2.63
CA ILE A 190 -11.40 -13.76 -1.87
C ILE A 190 -10.62 -13.35 -0.63
N SER A 191 -10.10 -14.29 0.15
CA SER A 191 -9.32 -14.00 1.36
C SER A 191 -8.06 -13.20 1.07
N THR A 192 -7.35 -13.49 -0.03
CA THR A 192 -6.19 -12.70 -0.45
C THR A 192 -6.58 -11.27 -0.84
N ALA A 193 -7.68 -11.10 -1.59
CA ALA A 193 -8.17 -9.78 -1.98
C ALA A 193 -8.61 -8.97 -0.75
N LEU A 194 -9.38 -9.56 0.16
CA LEU A 194 -9.80 -8.93 1.41
C LEU A 194 -8.60 -8.50 2.25
N PHE A 195 -7.59 -9.35 2.40
CA PHE A 195 -6.38 -9.06 3.15
C PHE A 195 -5.59 -7.90 2.54
N VAL A 196 -5.32 -7.95 1.23
CA VAL A 196 -4.53 -6.94 0.51
C VAL A 196 -5.23 -5.58 0.54
N LEU A 197 -6.53 -5.54 0.29
CA LEU A 197 -7.31 -4.30 0.34
C LEU A 197 -7.43 -3.75 1.77
N ALA A 198 -7.59 -4.62 2.76
CA ALA A 198 -7.66 -4.19 4.15
C ALA A 198 -6.33 -3.61 4.63
N ILE A 199 -5.18 -4.27 4.35
CA ILE A 199 -3.86 -3.70 4.68
C ILE A 199 -3.65 -2.37 3.94
N TYR A 200 -3.97 -2.31 2.65
CA TYR A 200 -3.88 -1.06 1.91
C TYR A 200 -4.75 0.03 2.55
N GLY A 201 -5.97 -0.32 2.93
CA GLY A 201 -6.88 0.60 3.61
C GLY A 201 -6.32 1.12 4.94
N PHE A 202 -5.78 0.25 5.79
CA PHE A 202 -5.15 0.66 7.05
C PHE A 202 -3.94 1.57 6.82
N CYS A 203 -3.07 1.23 5.88
CA CYS A 203 -1.92 2.07 5.55
C CYS A 203 -2.36 3.44 5.00
N ALA A 204 -3.35 3.47 4.11
CA ALA A 204 -3.88 4.70 3.55
C ALA A 204 -4.63 5.55 4.59
N PHE A 205 -5.21 4.92 5.61
CA PHE A 205 -5.88 5.60 6.71
C PHE A 205 -4.92 6.46 7.55
N SER A 206 -3.64 6.11 7.61
CA SER A 206 -2.62 6.93 8.28
C SER A 206 -2.62 8.37 7.75
N TYR A 207 -2.91 8.55 6.47
CA TYR A 207 -3.03 9.87 5.86
C TYR A 207 -4.22 10.66 6.41
N PHE A 208 -5.35 9.99 6.68
CA PHE A 208 -6.49 10.64 7.33
C PHE A 208 -6.18 11.00 8.79
N VAL A 209 -5.50 10.12 9.53
CA VAL A 209 -5.10 10.39 10.91
C VAL A 209 -4.21 11.62 11.01
N GLY A 210 -3.24 11.77 10.10
CA GLY A 210 -2.38 12.95 10.03
C GLY A 210 -3.08 14.23 9.56
N ARG A 211 -4.21 14.11 8.87
CA ARG A 211 -4.99 15.23 8.33
C ARG A 211 -6.48 14.90 8.39
N SER A 212 -7.07 14.99 9.58
CA SER A 212 -8.45 14.59 9.91
C SER A 212 -9.54 15.45 9.23
N TYR A 213 -9.36 15.75 7.95
CA TYR A 213 -10.33 16.50 7.17
C TYR A 213 -11.29 15.55 6.47
N SER A 214 -12.59 15.83 6.55
CA SER A 214 -13.65 14.93 6.04
C SER A 214 -13.48 14.53 4.58
N THR A 215 -12.95 15.41 3.73
CA THR A 215 -12.70 15.09 2.32
C THR A 215 -11.61 14.03 2.13
N ASN A 216 -10.67 13.90 3.06
CA ASN A 216 -9.62 12.89 2.96
C ASN A 216 -10.19 11.47 3.14
N ILE A 217 -11.26 11.29 3.93
CA ILE A 217 -11.91 9.98 4.07
C ILE A 217 -12.64 9.58 2.78
N TYR A 218 -13.20 10.53 2.05
CA TYR A 218 -13.88 10.23 0.78
C TYR A 218 -12.93 9.63 -0.26
N THR A 219 -11.65 10.02 -0.24
CA THR A 219 -10.65 9.43 -1.14
C THR A 219 -10.33 7.97 -0.82
N LEU A 220 -10.63 7.53 0.39
CA LEU A 220 -10.44 6.16 0.86
C LEU A 220 -11.69 5.28 0.68
N LEU A 221 -12.85 5.87 0.43
CA LEU A 221 -14.12 5.13 0.31
C LEU A 221 -14.12 4.10 -0.81
N PHE A 222 -13.32 4.29 -1.87
CA PHE A 222 -13.21 3.29 -2.94
C PHE A 222 -12.70 1.94 -2.41
N ILE A 223 -11.82 1.93 -1.40
CA ILE A 223 -11.32 0.71 -0.75
C ILE A 223 -12.49 0.02 -0.04
N THR A 224 -13.25 0.78 0.74
CA THR A 224 -14.40 0.28 1.48
C THR A 224 -15.46 -0.29 0.54
N LEU A 225 -15.79 0.42 -0.54
CA LEU A 225 -16.73 -0.05 -1.55
C LEU A 225 -16.24 -1.33 -2.23
N SER A 226 -14.93 -1.43 -2.54
CA SER A 226 -14.35 -2.65 -3.08
C SER A 226 -14.47 -3.83 -2.11
N LEU A 227 -14.26 -3.60 -0.81
CA LEU A 227 -14.38 -4.63 0.23
C LEU A 227 -15.83 -5.10 0.45
N ILE A 228 -16.80 -4.21 0.30
CA ILE A 228 -18.23 -4.55 0.42
C ILE A 228 -18.71 -5.40 -0.77
N HIS A 229 -18.09 -5.23 -1.96
CA HIS A 229 -18.47 -5.94 -3.18
C HIS A 229 -17.78 -7.31 -3.36
N ILE A 230 -16.82 -7.65 -2.52
CA ILE A 230 -16.14 -8.96 -2.49
C ILE A 230 -16.85 -9.93 -1.56
#